data_bd74db3d9e57a76404fe0c04a507a659
#
_entry.id   bd74db3d9e57a76404fe0c04a507a659
#
_cell.length_a   1.000
_cell.length_b   1.000
_cell.length_c   1.000
_cell.angle_alpha   90.00
_cell.angle_beta   90.00
_cell.angle_gamma   90.00
#
_symmetry.space_group_name_H-M   'P 1'
#
loop_
_entity.id
_entity.type
_entity.pdbx_description
1 polymer ?
#
loop_
_entity_poly.entity_id
_entity_poly.type
_entity_poly.pdbx_seq_one_letter_code
_entity_poly.pdbx_strand_id
1 'polypeptide(L)'
;MKRFILIFVFISTFQVSAQKVKILQDAIFIEYGKSISSFDYTNSLGLNFENLQPMTKNYFRVGYNHDWYFSNKSVLQANRFSFSVSLDYNNYGAQGSNDILYNIYEWDLEYLGLNLAINYDLIKMRDFTVYITGGTSSDYNLRGTQMINNQIYSLENVEEFDPFSFFFKGGAGVTYPISEKARVYVQYLYSSSNVLKDDSPSSLEQLSIRNHSVGAGILVEIKGFKKTNIDIQ
;
A
#
# COMPACT_ATOMS: atom_id res chain seq x y z
N MET A 1 7.27 1.51 34.32
CA MET A 1 6.28 2.60 34.48
C MET A 1 6.85 4.01 34.22
N LYS A 2 8.08 4.37 34.65
CA LYS A 2 8.64 5.74 34.45
C LYS A 2 8.83 6.17 32.98
N ARG A 3 9.04 5.24 32.04
CA ARG A 3 9.24 5.57 30.61
C ARG A 3 7.93 5.88 29.84
N PHE A 4 6.78 5.39 30.31
CA PHE A 4 5.48 5.71 29.71
C PHE A 4 4.97 7.10 30.09
N ILE A 5 5.34 7.60 31.26
CA ILE A 5 4.97 8.94 31.71
C ILE A 5 5.68 10.02 30.87
N LEU A 6 6.91 9.78 30.43
CA LEU A 6 7.69 10.72 29.61
C LEU A 6 7.07 10.90 28.22
N ILE A 7 6.50 9.85 27.62
CA ILE A 7 5.82 9.91 26.31
C ILE A 7 4.51 10.70 26.46
N PHE A 8 3.77 10.52 27.57
CA PHE A 8 2.51 11.22 27.80
C PHE A 8 2.72 12.73 28.08
N VAL A 9 3.81 13.11 28.76
CA VAL A 9 4.17 14.51 29.00
C VAL A 9 4.61 15.20 27.71
N PHE A 10 5.29 14.50 26.79
CA PHE A 10 5.68 15.05 25.49
C PHE A 10 4.49 15.35 24.58
N ILE A 11 3.40 14.58 24.69
CA ILE A 11 2.15 14.78 23.92
C ILE A 11 1.34 15.97 24.47
N SER A 12 1.42 16.27 25.78
CA SER A 12 0.62 17.34 26.41
C SER A 12 1.18 18.76 26.23
N THR A 13 2.42 18.92 25.78
CA THR A 13 3.05 20.24 25.61
C THR A 13 2.74 20.91 24.27
N PHE A 14 2.11 20.23 23.31
CA PHE A 14 1.70 20.80 22.04
C PHE A 14 0.28 21.39 22.11
N GLN A 15 0.09 22.50 22.81
CA GLN A 15 -1.08 23.34 22.61
C GLN A 15 -0.87 24.17 21.34
N VAL A 16 -1.41 23.68 20.24
CA VAL A 16 -1.28 24.31 18.92
C VAL A 16 -2.52 25.14 18.62
N SER A 17 -2.32 26.43 18.42
CA SER A 17 -3.35 27.34 17.88
C SER A 17 -3.81 26.85 16.51
N ALA A 18 -5.07 26.50 16.39
CA ALA A 18 -5.68 26.02 15.16
C ALA A 18 -5.66 27.12 14.06
N GLN A 19 -4.62 27.13 13.24
CA GLN A 19 -4.72 27.78 11.93
C GLN A 19 -5.59 26.89 11.02
N LYS A 20 -6.45 27.54 10.20
CA LYS A 20 -7.26 26.85 9.20
C LYS A 20 -6.35 26.15 8.19
N VAL A 21 -6.11 24.86 8.37
CA VAL A 21 -5.49 24.04 7.33
C VAL A 21 -6.46 24.05 6.15
N LYS A 22 -6.05 24.62 5.03
CA LYS A 22 -6.82 24.55 3.79
C LYS A 22 -6.85 23.07 3.36
N ILE A 23 -8.05 22.52 3.28
CA ILE A 23 -8.25 21.13 2.90
C ILE A 23 -8.12 21.05 1.39
N LEU A 24 -7.24 20.17 0.89
CA LEU A 24 -7.11 19.87 -0.53
C LEU A 24 -8.31 19.01 -0.92
N GLN A 25 -9.25 19.56 -1.73
CA GLN A 25 -10.44 18.83 -2.14
C GLN A 25 -10.12 17.67 -3.09
N ASP A 26 -9.33 17.96 -4.09
CA ASP A 26 -8.92 17.04 -5.15
C ASP A 26 -7.42 17.15 -5.34
N ALA A 27 -6.71 16.05 -5.24
CA ALA A 27 -5.26 16.04 -5.40
C ALA A 27 -4.80 14.85 -6.25
N ILE A 28 -3.78 15.06 -7.06
CA ILE A 28 -2.98 13.97 -7.64
C ILE A 28 -1.81 13.69 -6.70
N PHE A 29 -1.42 12.44 -6.60
CA PHE A 29 -0.24 12.07 -5.85
C PHE A 29 0.68 11.14 -6.62
N ILE A 30 1.94 11.23 -6.28
CA ILE A 30 3.01 10.35 -6.77
C ILE A 30 3.77 9.87 -5.53
N GLU A 31 4.08 8.60 -5.49
CA GLU A 31 4.78 7.94 -4.38
C GLU A 31 5.83 6.98 -4.91
N TYR A 32 6.95 6.93 -4.23
CA TYR A 32 8.01 5.96 -4.45
C TYR A 32 8.47 5.39 -3.11
N GLY A 33 8.78 4.11 -3.08
CA GLY A 33 9.19 3.47 -1.84
C GLY A 33 9.85 2.12 -2.03
N LYS A 34 10.09 1.50 -0.88
CA LYS A 34 10.60 0.14 -0.78
C LYS A 34 9.56 -0.78 -0.18
N SER A 35 9.52 -2.00 -0.69
CA SER A 35 8.71 -3.09 -0.19
C SER A 35 9.59 -4.24 0.26
N ILE A 36 9.18 -4.91 1.33
CA ILE A 36 9.78 -6.14 1.83
C ILE A 36 8.69 -7.19 1.77
N SER A 37 8.78 -8.09 0.81
CA SER A 37 7.78 -9.14 0.60
C SER A 37 8.27 -10.49 1.11
N SER A 38 7.36 -11.27 1.66
CA SER A 38 7.54 -12.66 2.06
C SER A 38 6.48 -13.53 1.39
N PHE A 39 6.87 -14.71 0.95
CA PHE A 39 6.00 -15.68 0.31
C PHE A 39 5.73 -16.82 1.27
N ASP A 40 4.45 -17.20 1.40
CA ASP A 40 4.04 -18.46 1.99
C ASP A 40 3.67 -19.40 0.82
N TYR A 41 4.57 -20.30 0.51
CA TYR A 41 4.43 -21.22 -0.61
C TYR A 41 4.34 -22.65 -0.14
N THR A 42 3.33 -23.36 -0.64
CA THR A 42 3.14 -24.80 -0.46
C THR A 42 3.18 -25.45 -1.86
N ASN A 43 3.99 -26.47 -2.03
CA ASN A 43 4.10 -27.16 -3.31
C ASN A 43 2.92 -28.12 -3.57
N SER A 44 2.85 -28.69 -4.76
CA SER A 44 1.82 -29.64 -5.19
C SER A 44 1.66 -30.88 -4.29
N LEU A 45 2.69 -31.24 -3.53
CA LEU A 45 2.69 -32.34 -2.56
C LEU A 45 2.23 -31.89 -1.15
N GLY A 46 1.88 -30.63 -0.96
CA GLY A 46 1.47 -30.08 0.34
C GLY A 46 2.64 -29.78 1.29
N LEU A 47 3.88 -29.71 0.79
CA LEU A 47 5.05 -29.39 1.59
C LEU A 47 5.27 -27.86 1.58
N ASN A 48 5.36 -27.27 2.77
CA ASN A 48 5.68 -25.86 2.93
C ASN A 48 7.19 -25.63 2.74
N PHE A 49 7.53 -24.54 2.03
CA PHE A 49 8.89 -24.05 1.96
C PHE A 49 9.16 -23.13 3.18
N GLU A 50 9.67 -23.72 4.27
CA GLU A 50 9.89 -23.02 5.55
C GLU A 50 11.02 -21.98 5.53
N ASN A 51 11.93 -22.04 4.54
CA ASN A 51 13.17 -21.24 4.52
C ASN A 51 13.12 -20.08 3.50
N LEU A 52 11.92 -19.59 3.14
CA LEU A 52 11.82 -18.44 2.26
C LEU A 52 12.14 -17.15 3.02
N GLN A 53 13.20 -16.46 2.61
CA GLN A 53 13.59 -15.18 3.17
C GLN A 53 12.98 -14.04 2.36
N PRO A 54 12.52 -12.97 3.03
CA PRO A 54 11.95 -11.82 2.35
C PRO A 54 13.01 -11.06 1.55
N MET A 55 12.61 -10.54 0.39
CA MET A 55 13.44 -9.67 -0.42
C MET A 55 12.92 -8.23 -0.39
N THR A 56 13.88 -7.29 -0.49
CA THR A 56 13.56 -5.86 -0.59
C THR A 56 13.53 -5.46 -2.06
N LYS A 57 12.40 -4.94 -2.51
CA LYS A 57 12.18 -4.43 -3.87
C LYS A 57 11.70 -2.97 -3.83
N ASN A 58 11.52 -2.36 -4.98
CA ASN A 58 10.97 -1.00 -5.08
C ASN A 58 9.53 -1.05 -5.57
N TYR A 59 8.76 -0.02 -5.24
CA TYR A 59 7.44 0.20 -5.83
C TYR A 59 7.27 1.67 -6.20
N PHE A 60 6.35 1.89 -7.13
CA PHE A 60 5.94 3.21 -7.57
C PHE A 60 4.41 3.28 -7.63
N ARG A 61 3.84 4.42 -7.24
CA ARG A 61 2.40 4.64 -7.23
C ARG A 61 2.08 6.02 -7.76
N VAL A 62 1.05 6.12 -8.60
CA VAL A 62 0.45 7.38 -9.03
C VAL A 62 -1.06 7.29 -8.86
N GLY A 63 -1.68 8.35 -8.33
CA GLY A 63 -3.10 8.27 -8.08
C GLY A 63 -3.75 9.63 -7.83
N TYR A 64 -5.02 9.52 -7.52
CA TYR A 64 -5.91 10.63 -7.23
C TYR A 64 -6.51 10.44 -5.84
N ASN A 65 -6.57 11.52 -5.07
CA ASN A 65 -7.18 11.59 -3.74
C ASN A 65 -8.31 12.61 -3.74
N HIS A 66 -9.46 12.21 -3.21
CA HIS A 66 -10.64 13.06 -3.04
C HIS A 66 -11.02 13.14 -1.57
N ASP A 67 -11.06 14.35 -1.01
CA ASP A 67 -11.48 14.57 0.37
C ASP A 67 -13.01 14.65 0.43
N TRP A 68 -13.64 13.85 1.28
CA TRP A 68 -15.08 13.84 1.47
C TRP A 68 -15.55 14.94 2.42
N TYR A 69 -16.48 15.76 1.92
CA TYR A 69 -17.19 16.76 2.71
C TYR A 69 -18.61 16.31 3.03
N PHE A 70 -18.89 16.13 4.30
CA PHE A 70 -20.28 15.99 4.76
C PHE A 70 -20.79 17.36 5.22
N SER A 71 -21.84 17.86 4.59
CA SER A 71 -22.41 19.20 4.84
C SER A 71 -23.06 19.38 6.22
N ASN A 72 -23.34 18.32 6.96
CA ASN A 72 -24.01 18.39 8.26
C ASN A 72 -23.03 18.45 9.42
N LYS A 73 -23.09 19.54 10.20
CA LYS A 73 -22.25 19.83 11.36
C LYS A 73 -22.42 18.89 12.54
N SER A 74 -23.23 17.86 12.46
CA SER A 74 -23.50 16.97 13.59
C SER A 74 -22.88 15.60 13.42
N VAL A 75 -22.15 15.19 14.43
CA VAL A 75 -21.82 13.85 14.90
C VAL A 75 -20.44 13.28 14.56
N LEU A 76 -19.88 13.43 13.41
CA LEU A 76 -18.51 13.06 13.12
C LEU A 76 -17.83 14.22 12.41
N GLN A 77 -16.67 14.66 12.87
CA GLN A 77 -15.91 15.74 12.23
C GLN A 77 -15.65 15.35 10.76
N ALA A 78 -16.58 15.73 9.90
CA ALA A 78 -16.80 15.17 8.56
C ALA A 78 -15.67 15.42 7.55
N ASN A 79 -14.64 16.19 7.93
CA ASN A 79 -13.51 16.54 7.09
C ASN A 79 -12.28 15.66 7.38
N ARG A 80 -12.49 14.40 7.77
CA ARG A 80 -11.39 13.48 8.14
C ARG A 80 -11.24 12.32 7.20
N PHE A 81 -12.20 12.11 6.30
CA PHE A 81 -12.15 11.00 5.36
C PHE A 81 -11.72 11.47 3.98
N SER A 82 -10.86 10.72 3.35
CA SER A 82 -10.58 10.83 1.94
C SER A 82 -10.59 9.46 1.26
N PHE A 83 -10.89 9.47 -0.03
CA PHE A 83 -10.88 8.31 -0.88
C PHE A 83 -9.75 8.46 -1.91
N SER A 84 -8.98 7.41 -2.12
CA SER A 84 -7.91 7.41 -3.11
C SER A 84 -8.04 6.25 -4.09
N VAL A 85 -7.69 6.54 -5.34
CA VAL A 85 -7.56 5.58 -6.43
C VAL A 85 -6.18 5.71 -7.00
N SER A 86 -5.45 4.60 -7.19
CA SER A 86 -4.11 4.64 -7.76
C SER A 86 -3.79 3.46 -8.65
N LEU A 87 -2.83 3.69 -9.54
CA LEU A 87 -2.08 2.67 -10.24
C LEU A 87 -0.76 2.46 -9.51
N ASP A 88 -0.52 1.22 -9.14
CA ASP A 88 0.64 0.79 -8.37
C ASP A 88 1.50 -0.14 -9.24
N TYR A 89 2.77 0.19 -9.45
CA TYR A 89 3.75 -0.75 -9.97
C TYR A 89 4.50 -1.35 -8.78
N ASN A 90 4.28 -2.63 -8.53
CA ASN A 90 4.79 -3.35 -7.38
C ASN A 90 5.74 -4.45 -7.82
N ASN A 91 6.91 -4.54 -7.14
CA ASN A 91 7.80 -5.67 -7.27
C ASN A 91 7.78 -6.46 -5.97
N TYR A 92 7.58 -7.76 -6.07
CA TYR A 92 7.64 -8.70 -4.97
C TYR A 92 8.74 -9.73 -5.23
N GLY A 93 9.42 -10.15 -4.19
CA GLY A 93 10.46 -11.16 -4.30
C GLY A 93 10.63 -11.95 -3.02
N ALA A 94 11.12 -13.17 -3.19
CA ALA A 94 11.55 -14.03 -2.10
C ALA A 94 12.76 -14.83 -2.55
N GLN A 95 13.61 -15.22 -1.60
CA GLN A 95 14.70 -16.13 -1.84
C GLN A 95 14.67 -17.30 -0.87
N GLY A 96 15.13 -18.44 -1.29
CA GLY A 96 15.18 -19.62 -0.45
C GLY A 96 16.31 -20.56 -0.83
N SER A 97 16.64 -21.48 0.04
CA SER A 97 17.60 -22.54 -0.23
C SER A 97 17.00 -23.89 0.17
N ASN A 98 17.37 -24.92 -0.59
CA ASN A 98 17.12 -26.29 -0.19
C ASN A 98 18.46 -26.91 0.21
N ASP A 99 18.65 -27.10 1.52
CA ASP A 99 19.90 -27.60 2.09
C ASP A 99 20.23 -29.04 1.68
N ILE A 100 19.21 -29.82 1.29
CA ILE A 100 19.37 -31.22 0.84
C ILE A 100 19.92 -31.27 -0.59
N LEU A 101 19.43 -30.39 -1.47
CA LEU A 101 19.77 -30.35 -2.89
C LEU A 101 20.81 -29.27 -3.22
N TYR A 102 21.22 -28.46 -2.24
CA TYR A 102 22.09 -27.30 -2.40
C TYR A 102 21.59 -26.31 -3.48
N ASN A 103 20.26 -26.24 -3.68
CA ASN A 103 19.65 -25.34 -4.64
C ASN A 103 19.32 -24.00 -3.97
N ILE A 104 19.63 -22.90 -4.67
CA ILE A 104 19.24 -21.55 -4.32
C ILE A 104 18.09 -21.16 -5.26
N TYR A 105 16.99 -20.68 -4.67
CA TYR A 105 15.81 -20.21 -5.37
C TYR A 105 15.64 -18.71 -5.15
N GLU A 106 15.34 -17.98 -6.19
CA GLU A 106 14.95 -16.57 -6.11
C GLU A 106 13.73 -16.34 -7.01
N TRP A 107 12.71 -15.69 -6.45
CA TRP A 107 11.52 -15.27 -7.18
C TRP A 107 11.51 -13.77 -7.35
N ASP A 108 11.15 -13.31 -8.52
CA ASP A 108 10.97 -11.90 -8.85
C ASP A 108 9.67 -11.73 -9.65
N LEU A 109 8.70 -11.03 -9.04
CA LEU A 109 7.35 -10.86 -9.59
C LEU A 109 7.05 -9.38 -9.73
N GLU A 110 6.64 -8.98 -10.93
CA GLU A 110 6.27 -7.60 -11.27
C GLU A 110 4.77 -7.50 -11.50
N TYR A 111 4.11 -6.60 -10.79
CA TYR A 111 2.67 -6.41 -10.85
C TYR A 111 2.31 -4.97 -11.19
N LEU A 112 1.23 -4.81 -11.97
CA LEU A 112 0.52 -3.55 -12.15
C LEU A 112 -0.83 -3.65 -11.43
N GLY A 113 -1.03 -2.86 -10.39
CA GLY A 113 -2.22 -2.89 -9.56
C GLY A 113 -3.11 -1.67 -9.71
N LEU A 114 -4.43 -1.89 -9.64
CA LEU A 114 -5.41 -0.84 -9.40
C LEU A 114 -5.79 -0.89 -7.92
N ASN A 115 -5.47 0.17 -7.19
CA ASN A 115 -5.70 0.24 -5.75
C ASN A 115 -6.79 1.25 -5.40
N LEU A 116 -7.66 0.86 -4.47
CA LEU A 116 -8.71 1.67 -3.88
C LEU A 116 -8.49 1.74 -2.38
N ALA A 117 -8.43 2.94 -1.81
CA ALA A 117 -8.24 3.09 -0.38
C ALA A 117 -9.07 4.23 0.22
N ILE A 118 -9.37 4.07 1.50
CA ILE A 118 -10.00 5.08 2.35
C ILE A 118 -8.97 5.50 3.38
N ASN A 119 -8.77 6.79 3.51
CA ASN A 119 -7.90 7.37 4.52
C ASN A 119 -8.75 8.08 5.58
N TYR A 120 -8.31 7.99 6.83
CA TYR A 120 -8.92 8.67 7.96
C TYR A 120 -7.88 9.45 8.74
N ASP A 121 -8.04 10.76 8.83
CA ASP A 121 -7.15 11.64 9.58
C ASP A 121 -7.42 11.50 11.09
N LEU A 122 -6.50 10.83 11.79
CA LEU A 122 -6.58 10.64 13.25
C LEU A 122 -6.30 11.93 14.00
N ILE A 123 -5.20 12.60 13.64
CA ILE A 123 -4.69 13.77 14.33
C ILE A 123 -4.34 14.83 13.29
N LYS A 124 -4.98 16.00 13.39
CA LYS A 124 -4.64 17.18 12.59
C LYS A 124 -3.97 18.22 13.49
N MET A 125 -2.70 18.44 13.29
CA MET A 125 -1.93 19.50 13.92
C MET A 125 -1.66 20.62 12.91
N ARG A 126 -1.16 21.76 13.38
CA ARG A 126 -0.87 22.91 12.52
C ARG A 126 0.01 22.56 11.33
N ASP A 127 1.04 21.77 11.58
CA ASP A 127 2.11 21.50 10.64
C ASP A 127 2.08 20.09 10.07
N PHE A 128 1.28 19.16 10.60
CA PHE A 128 1.18 17.80 10.07
C PHE A 128 -0.14 17.12 10.39
N THR A 129 -0.48 16.14 9.60
CA THR A 129 -1.63 15.26 9.81
C THR A 129 -1.16 13.82 9.89
N VAL A 130 -1.57 13.12 10.94
CA VAL A 130 -1.41 11.66 11.05
C VAL A 130 -2.69 11.01 10.57
N TYR A 131 -2.58 10.04 9.67
CA TYR A 131 -3.73 9.32 9.13
C TYR A 131 -3.52 7.81 9.17
N ILE A 132 -4.61 7.08 9.15
CA ILE A 132 -4.65 5.65 8.84
C ILE A 132 -5.29 5.44 7.48
N THR A 133 -4.91 4.37 6.82
CA THR A 133 -5.42 3.98 5.51
C THR A 133 -5.80 2.52 5.50
N GLY A 134 -6.86 2.19 4.78
CA GLY A 134 -7.29 0.82 4.54
C GLY A 134 -7.87 0.70 3.14
N GLY A 135 -7.60 -0.40 2.46
CA GLY A 135 -8.03 -0.54 1.09
C GLY A 135 -7.77 -1.92 0.51
N THR A 136 -7.97 -2.02 -0.79
CA THR A 136 -7.77 -3.24 -1.55
C THR A 136 -7.21 -2.91 -2.92
N SER A 137 -6.43 -3.82 -3.50
CA SER A 137 -6.01 -3.71 -4.88
C SER A 137 -6.21 -5.01 -5.65
N SER A 138 -6.43 -4.85 -6.95
CA SER A 138 -6.37 -5.93 -7.92
C SER A 138 -5.10 -5.74 -8.74
N ASP A 139 -4.16 -6.64 -8.59
CA ASP A 139 -2.83 -6.55 -9.15
C ASP A 139 -2.70 -7.61 -10.28
N TYR A 140 -2.34 -7.14 -11.49
CA TYR A 140 -2.09 -7.98 -12.65
C TYR A 140 -0.60 -8.28 -12.77
N ASN A 141 -0.24 -9.56 -12.89
CA ASN A 141 1.14 -10.01 -13.07
C ASN A 141 1.63 -9.64 -14.48
N LEU A 142 2.61 -8.75 -14.55
CA LEU A 142 3.24 -8.35 -15.79
C LEU A 142 4.37 -9.30 -16.18
N ARG A 143 5.11 -9.79 -15.18
CA ARG A 143 6.26 -10.65 -15.36
C ARG A 143 6.55 -11.40 -14.07
N GLY A 144 6.81 -12.70 -14.21
CA GLY A 144 7.32 -13.54 -13.14
C GLY A 144 8.56 -14.29 -13.60
N THR A 145 9.59 -14.31 -12.77
CA THR A 145 10.77 -15.14 -13.01
C THR A 145 11.16 -15.87 -11.73
N GLN A 146 11.59 -17.11 -11.92
CA GLN A 146 12.24 -17.92 -10.90
C GLN A 146 13.67 -18.21 -11.32
N MET A 147 14.61 -17.92 -10.47
CA MET A 147 16.01 -18.32 -10.66
C MET A 147 16.32 -19.54 -9.79
N ILE A 148 16.87 -20.59 -10.41
CA ILE A 148 17.32 -21.80 -9.73
C ILE A 148 18.79 -22.01 -10.10
N ASN A 149 19.70 -21.92 -9.14
CA ASN A 149 21.14 -22.11 -9.35
C ASN A 149 21.70 -21.29 -10.52
N ASN A 150 21.34 -19.99 -10.59
CA ASN A 150 21.72 -19.03 -11.64
C ASN A 150 21.09 -19.31 -13.03
N GLN A 151 20.13 -20.23 -13.15
CA GLN A 151 19.31 -20.40 -14.35
C GLN A 151 17.96 -19.72 -14.15
N ILE A 152 17.57 -18.87 -15.10
CA ILE A 152 16.32 -18.09 -15.02
C ILE A 152 15.25 -18.83 -15.81
N TYR A 153 14.11 -19.06 -15.15
CA TYR A 153 12.89 -19.63 -15.69
C TYR A 153 11.80 -18.57 -15.70
N SER A 154 11.06 -18.46 -16.81
CA SER A 154 9.86 -17.63 -16.85
C SER A 154 8.71 -18.34 -16.15
N LEU A 155 7.95 -17.58 -15.36
CA LEU A 155 6.71 -18.05 -14.72
C LEU A 155 5.48 -17.64 -15.55
N GLU A 156 5.67 -17.12 -16.76
CA GLU A 156 4.57 -16.85 -17.69
C GLU A 156 3.89 -18.17 -18.09
N ASN A 157 2.56 -18.23 -17.97
CA ASN A 157 1.72 -19.41 -18.23
C ASN A 157 1.91 -20.59 -17.25
N VAL A 158 2.48 -20.33 -16.10
CA VAL A 158 2.47 -21.29 -14.99
C VAL A 158 1.17 -21.06 -14.22
N GLU A 159 0.31 -22.09 -14.14
CA GLU A 159 -1.07 -21.97 -13.63
C GLU A 159 -1.14 -21.46 -12.17
N GLU A 160 -0.08 -21.73 -11.37
CA GLU A 160 0.02 -21.30 -9.97
C GLU A 160 0.24 -19.79 -9.80
N PHE A 161 0.64 -19.10 -10.88
CA PHE A 161 0.80 -17.65 -10.91
C PHE A 161 -0.35 -17.04 -11.70
N ASP A 162 -1.56 -17.13 -11.14
CA ASP A 162 -2.75 -16.49 -11.69
C ASP A 162 -2.43 -15.03 -12.10
N PRO A 163 -2.83 -14.59 -13.31
CA PRO A 163 -2.54 -13.23 -13.76
C PRO A 163 -3.10 -12.15 -12.83
N PHE A 164 -4.11 -12.48 -12.02
CA PHE A 164 -4.72 -11.54 -11.09
C PHE A 164 -4.60 -11.98 -9.63
N SER A 165 -4.07 -11.08 -8.82
CA SER A 165 -4.01 -11.23 -7.37
C SER A 165 -4.76 -10.10 -6.68
N PHE A 166 -5.52 -10.43 -5.64
CA PHE A 166 -6.19 -9.44 -4.81
C PHE A 166 -5.43 -9.24 -3.52
N PHE A 167 -5.18 -7.98 -3.17
CA PHE A 167 -4.51 -7.63 -1.92
C PHE A 167 -5.43 -6.80 -1.03
N PHE A 168 -5.42 -7.11 0.27
CA PHE A 168 -5.92 -6.25 1.31
C PHE A 168 -4.77 -5.44 1.87
N LYS A 169 -4.96 -4.11 1.97
CA LYS A 169 -3.91 -3.17 2.40
C LYS A 169 -4.38 -2.38 3.61
N GLY A 170 -3.48 -2.14 4.55
CA GLY A 170 -3.75 -1.31 5.70
C GLY A 170 -2.46 -0.67 6.21
N GLY A 171 -2.57 0.55 6.75
CA GLY A 171 -1.38 1.24 7.21
C GLY A 171 -1.63 2.57 7.86
N ALA A 172 -0.57 3.33 8.00
CA ALA A 172 -0.59 4.66 8.58
C ALA A 172 0.47 5.56 7.91
N GLY A 173 0.21 6.86 7.95
CA GLY A 173 1.15 7.83 7.39
C GLY A 173 1.05 9.18 8.08
N VAL A 174 1.97 10.03 7.67
CA VAL A 174 2.05 11.43 8.11
C VAL A 174 2.18 12.31 6.89
N THR A 175 1.35 13.35 6.81
CA THR A 175 1.45 14.39 5.78
C THR A 175 1.95 15.69 6.38
N TYR A 176 2.78 16.41 5.61
CA TYR A 176 3.29 17.74 5.95
C TYR A 176 3.03 18.70 4.79
N PRO A 177 2.37 19.86 5.02
CA PRO A 177 2.14 20.86 3.99
C PRO A 177 3.43 21.61 3.66
N ILE A 178 3.85 21.58 2.40
CA ILE A 178 4.99 22.35 1.89
C ILE A 178 4.56 23.65 1.22
N SER A 179 3.29 23.73 0.78
CA SER A 179 2.66 24.95 0.26
C SER A 179 1.14 24.87 0.44
N GLU A 180 0.44 25.95 0.05
CA GLU A 180 -1.04 25.94 0.04
C GLU A 180 -1.67 24.87 -0.86
N LYS A 181 -0.92 24.36 -1.83
CA LYS A 181 -1.39 23.42 -2.88
C LYS A 181 -0.64 22.10 -2.90
N ALA A 182 0.38 21.93 -2.07
CA ALA A 182 1.20 20.75 -2.09
C ALA A 182 1.51 20.26 -0.68
N ARG A 183 1.47 18.94 -0.50
CA ARG A 183 1.86 18.23 0.72
C ARG A 183 2.82 17.12 0.38
N VAL A 184 3.79 16.90 1.20
CA VAL A 184 4.59 15.66 1.19
C VAL A 184 4.04 14.71 2.22
N TYR A 185 4.24 13.42 2.02
CA TYR A 185 3.86 12.42 2.99
C TYR A 185 4.85 11.26 3.03
N VAL A 186 4.86 10.59 4.16
CA VAL A 186 5.51 9.30 4.36
C VAL A 186 4.48 8.35 4.91
N GLN A 187 4.42 7.13 4.37
CA GLN A 187 3.50 6.12 4.85
C GLN A 187 4.15 4.75 4.95
N TYR A 188 3.60 3.96 5.85
CA TYR A 188 3.82 2.53 5.96
C TYR A 188 2.53 1.81 5.61
N LEU A 189 2.65 0.76 4.78
CA LEU A 189 1.55 -0.12 4.42
C LEU A 189 1.95 -1.58 4.66
N TYR A 190 1.05 -2.32 5.25
CA TYR A 190 1.01 -3.77 5.24
C TYR A 190 0.01 -4.23 4.20
N SER A 191 0.35 -5.23 3.41
CA SER A 191 -0.57 -5.86 2.47
C SER A 191 -0.44 -7.38 2.50
N SER A 192 -1.55 -8.06 2.24
CA SER A 192 -1.63 -9.51 2.14
C SER A 192 -2.48 -9.89 0.94
N SER A 193 -1.97 -10.78 0.09
CA SER A 193 -2.76 -11.29 -1.02
C SER A 193 -3.80 -12.30 -0.53
N ASN A 194 -4.83 -12.55 -1.36
CA ASN A 194 -5.57 -13.80 -1.29
C ASN A 194 -4.62 -14.98 -1.57
N VAL A 195 -5.05 -16.17 -1.19
CA VAL A 195 -4.32 -17.39 -1.51
C VAL A 195 -4.57 -17.71 -2.99
N LEU A 196 -3.50 -17.75 -3.77
CA LEU A 196 -3.50 -18.26 -5.14
C LEU A 196 -3.40 -19.79 -5.05
N LYS A 197 -4.24 -20.50 -5.77
CA LYS A 197 -4.28 -21.96 -5.78
C LYS A 197 -4.18 -22.43 -7.21
N ASP A 198 -3.54 -23.58 -7.41
CA ASP A 198 -3.66 -24.36 -8.63
C ASP A 198 -5.11 -24.87 -8.76
N ASP A 199 -5.71 -24.69 -9.92
CA ASP A 199 -7.08 -25.14 -10.24
C ASP A 199 -7.18 -26.67 -10.42
N SER A 200 -6.05 -27.37 -10.44
CA SER A 200 -5.99 -28.84 -10.55
C SER A 200 -6.54 -29.50 -9.27
N PRO A 201 -7.57 -30.38 -9.35
CA PRO A 201 -8.20 -31.00 -8.19
C PRO A 201 -7.25 -31.85 -7.33
N SER A 202 -6.10 -32.24 -7.87
CA SER A 202 -5.10 -33.07 -7.20
C SER A 202 -3.91 -32.28 -6.64
N SER A 203 -3.79 -31.01 -6.95
CA SER A 203 -2.71 -30.15 -6.49
C SER A 203 -3.07 -29.51 -5.15
N LEU A 204 -2.11 -29.51 -4.24
CA LEU A 204 -2.16 -28.77 -2.97
C LEU A 204 -1.37 -27.47 -3.05
N GLU A 205 -0.95 -27.09 -4.26
CA GLU A 205 -0.11 -25.93 -4.48
C GLU A 205 -0.86 -24.63 -4.18
N GLN A 206 -0.23 -23.78 -3.40
CA GLN A 206 -0.77 -22.48 -3.03
C GLN A 206 0.34 -21.48 -2.71
N LEU A 207 0.09 -20.25 -3.09
CA LEU A 207 0.96 -19.13 -2.82
C LEU A 207 0.18 -18.00 -2.17
N SER A 208 0.71 -17.39 -1.12
CA SER A 208 0.26 -16.10 -0.65
C SER A 208 1.45 -15.16 -0.44
N ILE A 209 1.22 -13.87 -0.71
CA ILE A 209 2.24 -12.84 -0.63
C ILE A 209 1.86 -11.89 0.50
N ARG A 210 2.76 -11.71 1.46
CA ARG A 210 2.69 -10.65 2.47
C ARG A 210 3.74 -9.61 2.17
N ASN A 211 3.39 -8.34 2.32
CA ASN A 211 4.30 -7.26 1.99
C ASN A 211 4.23 -6.12 3.01
N HIS A 212 5.39 -5.63 3.40
CA HIS A 212 5.57 -4.42 4.20
C HIS A 212 6.21 -3.36 3.33
N SER A 213 5.59 -2.21 3.19
CA SER A 213 6.14 -1.13 2.36
C SER A 213 6.25 0.18 3.12
N VAL A 214 7.31 0.92 2.82
CA VAL A 214 7.52 2.28 3.29
C VAL A 214 7.78 3.16 2.08
N GLY A 215 6.99 4.21 1.94
CA GLY A 215 7.11 5.15 0.83
C GLY A 215 7.00 6.60 1.23
N ALA A 216 7.52 7.44 0.37
CA ALA A 216 7.36 8.87 0.44
C ALA A 216 6.75 9.40 -0.86
N GLY A 217 5.89 10.38 -0.75
CA GLY A 217 5.20 10.95 -1.90
C GLY A 217 4.87 12.42 -1.74
N ILE A 218 4.31 12.95 -2.81
CA ILE A 218 3.80 14.30 -2.87
C ILE A 218 2.35 14.28 -3.36
N LEU A 219 1.48 15.03 -2.70
CA LEU A 219 0.13 15.35 -3.14
C LEU A 219 0.09 16.79 -3.64
N VAL A 220 -0.50 16.99 -4.82
CA VAL A 220 -0.67 18.32 -5.43
C VAL A 220 -2.14 18.56 -5.73
N GLU A 221 -2.68 19.66 -5.20
CA GLU A 221 -4.08 20.08 -5.44
C GLU A 221 -4.32 20.36 -6.92
N ILE A 222 -5.36 19.75 -7.46
CA ILE A 222 -5.89 20.08 -8.77
C ILE A 222 -7.01 21.11 -8.53
N LYS A 223 -7.00 22.23 -9.25
CA LYS A 223 -8.15 23.15 -9.23
C LYS A 223 -9.37 22.39 -9.74
N GLY A 224 -10.32 22.08 -8.85
CA GLY A 224 -11.57 21.43 -9.20
C GLY A 224 -12.23 22.18 -10.36
N PHE A 225 -12.78 21.45 -11.31
CA PHE A 225 -13.70 22.00 -12.31
C PHE A 225 -14.81 22.74 -11.54
N LYS A 226 -14.86 24.09 -11.68
CA LYS A 226 -15.97 24.87 -11.16
C LYS A 226 -17.26 24.21 -11.71
N LYS A 227 -18.09 23.67 -10.83
CA LYS A 227 -19.48 23.39 -11.21
C LYS A 227 -20.06 24.69 -11.71
N THR A 228 -20.25 24.81 -13.02
CA THR A 228 -21.06 25.87 -13.60
C THR A 228 -22.47 25.61 -13.08
N ASN A 229 -22.95 26.40 -12.13
CA ASN A 229 -24.37 26.41 -11.79
C ASN A 229 -25.08 26.78 -13.05
N ILE A 230 -25.72 25.79 -13.67
CA ILE A 230 -26.74 26.05 -14.69
C ILE A 230 -27.98 26.46 -13.89
N ASP A 231 -28.14 27.77 -13.72
CA ASP A 231 -29.42 28.34 -13.28
C ASP A 231 -30.44 28.01 -14.36
N ILE A 232 -31.23 26.99 -14.11
CA ILE A 232 -32.47 26.73 -14.91
C ILE A 232 -33.48 27.75 -14.42
N GLN A 233 -33.68 28.78 -15.22
CA GLN A 233 -34.83 29.71 -15.11
C GLN A 233 -36.11 28.99 -15.55
#